data_7f20a0161672e76179577be88bb9db71
#
_entry.id   7f20a0161672e76179577be88bb9db71
#
_cell.length_a   1.000
_cell.length_b   1.000
_cell.length_c   1.000
_cell.angle_alpha   90.00
_cell.angle_beta   90.00
_cell.angle_gamma   90.00
#
_symmetry.space_group_name_H-M   'P 1'
#
loop_
_entity.id
_entity.type
_entity.pdbx_description
1 polymer ?
#
loop_
_entity_poly.entity_id
_entity_poly.type
_entity_poly.pdbx_seq_one_letter_code
_entity_poly.pdbx_strand_id
1 'polypeptide(L)'
;MEKVKDFFNRLTSNYKTYVKQYMATNIVIIIATLVFTFANFNAWSKFLTSFAIIAVIAAINFFVAESYFKKKSARIYSYIIGFAIAGIFERFVNYNAFGTSIYRILIGYSIVAFLIGLFKVIKNSGLELSKYCTRSFKNLFGTGVIYGILVVGFILIMTIAISLLTPGKDYEPVMRAQIAIFGLFLVPATLLSITNTEGESSKFIEAVISFVLLPLTALATIIIYIYMLKILALRQIPQNSIYKIIAGLFVVAFPVWVMTYEYKQKNKFVEVFSKIMPIAFIPLIGLQVYSIGARIGENGITPVRYMGVMFIIFEIIAIVLSIVNKRKYLTNALLVAAVLMAISTILPVVNMEEISNYNQASRLKNAWREGES
;
A
#
# COMPACT_ATOMS: atom_id res chain seq x y z
N MET A 1 25.03 10.21 27.97
CA MET A 1 23.69 10.35 28.58
C MET A 1 22.86 11.47 27.93
N GLU A 2 23.43 12.63 27.68
CA GLU A 2 22.75 13.78 27.06
C GLU A 2 22.13 13.47 25.69
N LYS A 3 22.89 12.83 24.77
CA LYS A 3 22.40 12.41 23.44
C LYS A 3 21.20 11.46 23.51
N VAL A 4 21.13 10.58 24.50
CA VAL A 4 20.02 9.65 24.71
C VAL A 4 18.80 10.40 25.22
N LYS A 5 18.99 11.34 26.16
CA LYS A 5 17.92 12.20 26.68
C LYS A 5 17.33 13.11 25.59
N ASP A 6 18.17 13.68 24.72
CA ASP A 6 17.73 14.49 23.60
C ASP A 6 16.97 13.66 22.55
N PHE A 7 17.40 12.44 22.30
CA PHE A 7 16.69 11.51 21.42
C PHE A 7 15.28 11.19 21.97
N PHE A 8 15.16 10.85 23.26
CA PHE A 8 13.86 10.60 23.88
C PHE A 8 12.97 11.85 23.93
N ASN A 9 13.53 13.02 24.18
CA ASN A 9 12.79 14.29 24.18
C ASN A 9 12.23 14.62 22.78
N ARG A 10 13.02 14.44 21.74
CA ARG A 10 12.57 14.61 20.34
C ARG A 10 11.49 13.61 19.96
N LEU A 11 11.66 12.32 20.30
CA LEU A 11 10.66 11.28 20.06
C LEU A 11 9.34 11.62 20.74
N THR A 12 9.40 12.04 22.02
CA THR A 12 8.20 12.38 22.80
C THR A 12 7.52 13.64 22.25
N SER A 13 8.29 14.65 21.85
CA SER A 13 7.75 15.88 21.24
C SER A 13 7.06 15.60 19.92
N ASN A 14 7.71 14.85 19.03
CA ASN A 14 7.16 14.48 17.72
C ASN A 14 5.91 13.62 17.86
N TYR A 15 5.92 12.67 18.79
CA TYR A 15 4.75 11.85 19.08
C TYR A 15 3.57 12.67 19.61
N LYS A 16 3.81 13.60 20.54
CA LYS A 16 2.77 14.51 21.06
C LYS A 16 2.16 15.36 19.96
N THR A 17 2.98 15.92 19.07
CA THR A 17 2.51 16.74 17.94
C THR A 17 1.67 15.90 16.97
N TYR A 18 2.12 14.69 16.63
CA TYR A 18 1.40 13.74 15.80
C TYR A 18 0.04 13.35 16.41
N VAL A 19 0.03 12.91 17.68
CA VAL A 19 -1.21 12.51 18.37
C VAL A 19 -2.20 13.69 18.43
N LYS A 20 -1.74 14.92 18.65
CA LYS A 20 -2.58 16.11 18.65
C LYS A 20 -3.16 16.41 17.26
N GLN A 21 -2.39 16.17 16.20
CA GLN A 21 -2.82 16.39 14.82
C GLN A 21 -3.80 15.32 14.33
N TYR A 22 -3.53 14.03 14.63
CA TYR A 22 -4.29 12.86 14.19
C TYR A 22 -5.02 12.19 15.37
N MET A 23 -5.67 13.02 16.22
CA MET A 23 -6.26 12.57 17.47
C MET A 23 -7.42 11.60 17.28
N ALA A 24 -8.36 11.93 16.39
CA ALA A 24 -9.55 11.10 16.16
C ALA A 24 -9.16 9.77 15.49
N THR A 25 -8.24 9.80 14.52
CA THR A 25 -7.69 8.60 13.89
C THR A 25 -7.07 7.67 14.94
N ASN A 26 -6.22 8.19 15.82
CA ASN A 26 -5.57 7.38 16.87
C ASN A 26 -6.58 6.84 17.89
N ILE A 27 -7.61 7.60 18.26
CA ILE A 27 -8.67 7.11 19.18
C ILE A 27 -9.39 5.92 18.56
N VAL A 28 -9.76 5.98 17.28
CA VAL A 28 -10.43 4.84 16.60
C VAL A 28 -9.51 3.62 16.56
N ILE A 29 -8.22 3.80 16.24
CA ILE A 29 -7.24 2.71 16.22
C ILE A 29 -7.10 2.07 17.61
N ILE A 30 -6.99 2.87 18.67
CA ILE A 30 -6.87 2.38 20.05
C ILE A 30 -8.13 1.60 20.45
N ILE A 31 -9.32 2.16 20.21
CA ILE A 31 -10.58 1.49 20.54
C ILE A 31 -10.69 0.16 19.76
N ALA A 32 -10.41 0.17 18.46
CA ALA A 32 -10.43 -1.03 17.64
C ALA A 32 -9.45 -2.09 18.18
N THR A 33 -8.24 -1.69 18.51
CA THR A 33 -7.23 -2.59 19.06
C THR A 33 -7.69 -3.20 20.37
N LEU A 34 -8.23 -2.41 21.30
CA LEU A 34 -8.73 -2.91 22.57
C LEU A 34 -9.88 -3.90 22.37
N VAL A 35 -10.85 -3.57 21.51
CA VAL A 35 -11.97 -4.50 21.21
C VAL A 35 -11.44 -5.82 20.65
N PHE A 36 -10.53 -5.80 19.68
CA PHE A 36 -9.98 -7.03 19.11
C PHE A 36 -9.09 -7.81 20.08
N THR A 37 -8.33 -7.11 20.94
CA THR A 37 -7.47 -7.77 21.96
C THR A 37 -8.30 -8.55 22.96
N PHE A 38 -9.47 -8.03 23.35
CA PHE A 38 -10.34 -8.67 24.34
C PHE A 38 -11.49 -9.48 23.73
N ALA A 39 -11.61 -9.51 22.40
CA ALA A 39 -12.63 -10.31 21.73
C ALA A 39 -12.42 -11.82 21.98
N ASN A 40 -13.53 -12.57 22.01
CA ASN A 40 -13.48 -14.01 22.03
C ASN A 40 -13.24 -14.54 20.62
N PHE A 41 -12.05 -15.09 20.34
CA PHE A 41 -11.66 -15.59 19.02
C PHE A 41 -12.50 -16.77 18.53
N ASN A 42 -13.09 -17.54 19.43
CA ASN A 42 -13.97 -18.65 19.09
C ASN A 42 -15.36 -18.20 18.63
N ALA A 43 -15.69 -16.93 18.84
CA ALA A 43 -16.94 -16.32 18.42
C ALA A 43 -16.67 -15.14 17.47
N TRP A 44 -16.24 -15.40 16.23
CA TRP A 44 -16.33 -14.42 15.15
C TRP A 44 -17.80 -14.11 14.89
N SER A 45 -18.34 -13.27 15.75
CA SER A 45 -19.72 -12.83 15.65
C SER A 45 -19.83 -11.81 14.51
N LYS A 46 -21.02 -11.68 13.92
CA LYS A 46 -21.34 -10.60 12.97
C LYS A 46 -20.97 -9.24 13.54
N PHE A 47 -21.05 -9.06 14.87
CA PHE A 47 -20.65 -7.86 15.58
C PHE A 47 -19.17 -7.51 15.34
N LEU A 48 -18.23 -8.45 15.47
CA LEU A 48 -16.80 -8.15 15.27
C LEU A 48 -16.49 -7.79 13.82
N THR A 49 -17.14 -8.45 12.86
CA THR A 49 -17.01 -8.10 11.44
C THR A 49 -17.53 -6.69 11.16
N SER A 50 -18.73 -6.36 11.65
CA SER A 50 -19.32 -5.02 11.54
C SER A 50 -18.44 -3.96 12.17
N PHE A 51 -17.95 -4.24 13.37
CA PHE A 51 -17.06 -3.33 14.08
C PHE A 51 -15.73 -3.11 13.35
N ALA A 52 -15.13 -4.18 12.77
CA ALA A 52 -13.91 -4.07 11.97
C ALA A 52 -14.09 -3.13 10.77
N ILE A 53 -15.19 -3.31 10.02
CA ILE A 53 -15.51 -2.48 8.85
C ILE A 53 -15.66 -1.02 9.27
N ILE A 54 -16.46 -0.76 10.30
CA ILE A 54 -16.67 0.61 10.81
C ILE A 54 -15.35 1.22 11.26
N ALA A 55 -14.54 0.50 12.04
CA ALA A 55 -13.29 1.01 12.57
C ALA A 55 -12.26 1.34 11.47
N VAL A 56 -12.10 0.46 10.49
CA VAL A 56 -11.14 0.67 9.37
C VAL A 56 -11.57 1.86 8.52
N ILE A 57 -12.84 1.91 8.10
CA ILE A 57 -13.35 3.01 7.27
C ILE A 57 -13.32 4.33 8.03
N ALA A 58 -13.74 4.34 9.30
CA ALA A 58 -13.70 5.56 10.13
C ALA A 58 -12.26 6.05 10.33
N ALA A 59 -11.30 5.16 10.64
CA ALA A 59 -9.90 5.53 10.80
C ALA A 59 -9.32 6.17 9.54
N ILE A 60 -9.59 5.60 8.36
CA ILE A 60 -9.12 6.14 7.08
C ILE A 60 -9.76 7.50 6.79
N ASN A 61 -11.07 7.63 6.97
CA ASN A 61 -11.77 8.90 6.76
C ASN A 61 -11.31 9.99 7.71
N PHE A 62 -11.06 9.65 8.98
CA PHE A 62 -10.54 10.59 9.97
C PHE A 62 -9.12 11.01 9.63
N PHE A 63 -8.27 10.09 9.21
CA PHE A 63 -6.94 10.40 8.70
C PHE A 63 -6.98 11.39 7.52
N VAL A 64 -7.87 11.19 6.56
CA VAL A 64 -8.08 12.11 5.44
C VAL A 64 -8.54 13.47 5.97
N ALA A 65 -9.57 13.51 6.82
CA ALA A 65 -10.12 14.74 7.39
C ALA A 65 -9.05 15.55 8.15
N GLU A 66 -8.24 14.88 8.98
CA GLU A 66 -7.17 15.49 9.76
C GLU A 66 -6.00 15.98 8.90
N SER A 67 -5.77 15.34 7.73
CA SER A 67 -4.77 15.76 6.76
C SER A 67 -5.22 16.99 5.95
N TYR A 68 -6.52 17.12 5.65
CA TYR A 68 -7.06 18.19 4.82
C TYR A 68 -7.47 19.43 5.60
N PHE A 69 -8.16 19.27 6.73
CA PHE A 69 -8.82 20.37 7.42
C PHE A 69 -8.04 20.84 8.65
N LYS A 70 -7.71 22.13 8.67
CA LYS A 70 -7.10 22.78 9.85
C LYS A 70 -8.16 23.28 10.85
N LYS A 71 -9.35 23.70 10.36
CA LYS A 71 -10.46 24.21 11.17
C LYS A 71 -11.15 23.05 11.91
N LYS A 72 -11.35 23.20 13.24
CA LYS A 72 -11.97 22.17 14.10
C LYS A 72 -13.39 21.81 13.64
N SER A 73 -14.20 22.81 13.28
CA SER A 73 -15.56 22.58 12.77
C SER A 73 -15.57 21.71 11.51
N ALA A 74 -14.73 22.02 10.53
CA ALA A 74 -14.63 21.22 9.30
C ALA A 74 -14.22 19.77 9.58
N ARG A 75 -13.31 19.54 10.53
CA ARG A 75 -12.95 18.19 10.97
C ARG A 75 -14.14 17.45 11.56
N ILE A 76 -14.91 18.09 12.46
CA ILE A 76 -16.07 17.47 13.10
C ILE A 76 -17.11 17.04 12.06
N TYR A 77 -17.47 17.92 11.11
CA TYR A 77 -18.38 17.55 10.02
C TYR A 77 -17.84 16.38 9.19
N SER A 78 -16.55 16.40 8.88
CA SER A 78 -15.91 15.30 8.14
C SER A 78 -15.89 13.99 8.92
N TYR A 79 -15.76 14.02 10.26
CA TYR A 79 -15.86 12.82 11.09
C TYR A 79 -17.27 12.23 11.05
N ILE A 80 -18.30 13.09 11.14
CA ILE A 80 -19.69 12.63 11.06
C ILE A 80 -19.95 11.98 9.69
N ILE A 81 -19.54 12.62 8.60
CA ILE A 81 -19.66 12.07 7.25
C ILE A 81 -18.88 10.77 7.13
N GLY A 82 -17.64 10.73 7.61
CA GLY A 82 -16.79 9.53 7.57
C GLY A 82 -17.37 8.35 8.35
N PHE A 83 -17.98 8.63 9.49
CA PHE A 83 -18.68 7.62 10.28
C PHE A 83 -19.98 7.14 9.61
N ALA A 84 -20.74 8.05 8.98
CA ALA A 84 -21.91 7.69 8.19
C ALA A 84 -21.55 6.78 7.01
N ILE A 85 -20.47 7.09 6.29
CA ILE A 85 -19.94 6.23 5.21
C ILE A 85 -19.58 4.85 5.75
N ALA A 86 -18.91 4.79 6.91
CA ALA A 86 -18.55 3.51 7.54
C ALA A 86 -19.80 2.68 7.88
N GLY A 87 -20.84 3.30 8.41
CA GLY A 87 -22.13 2.64 8.68
C GLY A 87 -22.85 2.16 7.42
N ILE A 88 -22.77 2.91 6.33
CA ILE A 88 -23.33 2.50 5.02
C ILE A 88 -22.59 1.25 4.51
N PHE A 89 -21.26 1.22 4.54
CA PHE A 89 -20.50 0.04 4.15
C PHE A 89 -20.82 -1.18 5.02
N GLU A 90 -20.91 -0.99 6.33
CA GLU A 90 -21.27 -2.05 7.27
C GLU A 90 -22.63 -2.66 6.93
N ARG A 91 -23.63 -1.82 6.68
CA ARG A 91 -24.96 -2.27 6.28
C ARG A 91 -24.94 -3.08 4.99
N PHE A 92 -24.28 -2.59 3.95
CA PHE A 92 -24.19 -3.30 2.67
C PHE A 92 -23.49 -4.66 2.81
N VAL A 93 -22.45 -4.76 3.62
CA VAL A 93 -21.75 -6.03 3.87
C VAL A 93 -22.67 -7.01 4.61
N ASN A 94 -23.36 -6.58 5.66
CA ASN A 94 -24.22 -7.46 6.46
C ASN A 94 -25.46 -7.95 5.71
N TYR A 95 -26.06 -7.09 4.88
CA TYR A 95 -27.19 -7.50 4.05
C TYR A 95 -26.79 -8.27 2.79
N ASN A 96 -25.47 -8.44 2.55
CA ASN A 96 -24.94 -9.08 1.34
C ASN A 96 -25.58 -8.54 0.04
N ALA A 97 -25.92 -7.26 0.03
CA ALA A 97 -26.75 -6.62 -0.98
C ALA A 97 -26.12 -6.68 -2.40
N PHE A 98 -24.79 -6.77 -2.45
CA PHE A 98 -24.00 -6.80 -3.68
C PHE A 98 -23.11 -8.05 -3.78
N GLY A 99 -23.39 -9.11 -3.00
CA GLY A 99 -22.54 -10.30 -2.99
C GLY A 99 -21.07 -9.98 -2.67
N THR A 100 -20.15 -10.59 -3.42
CA THR A 100 -18.69 -10.33 -3.28
C THR A 100 -18.27 -8.94 -3.73
N SER A 101 -19.05 -8.25 -4.58
CA SER A 101 -18.72 -6.93 -5.12
C SER A 101 -18.57 -5.86 -4.05
N ILE A 102 -19.25 -6.00 -2.91
CA ILE A 102 -19.13 -5.04 -1.81
C ILE A 102 -17.72 -4.99 -1.22
N TYR A 103 -17.04 -6.15 -1.08
CA TYR A 103 -15.66 -6.19 -0.58
C TYR A 103 -14.69 -5.51 -1.53
N ARG A 104 -14.90 -5.66 -2.84
CA ARG A 104 -14.14 -4.94 -3.85
C ARG A 104 -14.27 -3.42 -3.70
N ILE A 105 -15.51 -2.93 -3.56
CA ILE A 105 -15.79 -1.51 -3.37
C ILE A 105 -15.18 -1.01 -2.06
N LEU A 106 -15.30 -1.76 -0.98
CA LEU A 106 -14.73 -1.44 0.33
C LEU A 106 -13.20 -1.30 0.27
N ILE A 107 -12.52 -2.28 -0.31
CA ILE A 107 -11.06 -2.26 -0.46
C ILE A 107 -10.65 -1.10 -1.38
N GLY A 108 -11.31 -0.94 -2.51
CA GLY A 108 -11.05 0.13 -3.44
C GLY A 108 -11.23 1.52 -2.81
N TYR A 109 -12.33 1.73 -2.10
CA TYR A 109 -12.58 2.96 -1.36
C TYR A 109 -11.46 3.24 -0.33
N SER A 110 -11.09 2.22 0.44
CA SER A 110 -10.04 2.36 1.47
C SER A 110 -8.70 2.77 0.87
N ILE A 111 -8.30 2.14 -0.24
CA ILE A 111 -7.06 2.48 -0.95
C ILE A 111 -7.13 3.90 -1.54
N VAL A 112 -8.23 4.26 -2.20
CA VAL A 112 -8.43 5.59 -2.79
C VAL A 112 -8.36 6.67 -1.72
N ALA A 113 -9.11 6.51 -0.63
CA ALA A 113 -9.13 7.47 0.47
C ALA A 113 -7.74 7.61 1.11
N PHE A 114 -7.03 6.49 1.35
CA PHE A 114 -5.67 6.52 1.88
C PHE A 114 -4.68 7.25 0.95
N LEU A 115 -4.72 6.97 -0.36
CA LEU A 115 -3.87 7.66 -1.35
C LEU A 115 -4.14 9.16 -1.42
N ILE A 116 -5.40 9.57 -1.33
CA ILE A 116 -5.81 10.99 -1.27
C ILE A 116 -5.25 11.64 0.02
N GLY A 117 -5.39 10.97 1.17
CA GLY A 117 -4.84 11.42 2.44
C GLY A 117 -3.31 11.56 2.38
N LEU A 118 -2.62 10.54 1.87
CA LEU A 118 -1.17 10.53 1.70
C LEU A 118 -0.69 11.64 0.75
N PHE A 119 -1.38 11.83 -0.38
CA PHE A 119 -1.09 12.95 -1.28
C PHE A 119 -1.12 14.29 -0.53
N LYS A 120 -2.13 14.49 0.31
CA LYS A 120 -2.25 15.72 1.10
C LYS A 120 -1.15 15.86 2.14
N VAL A 121 -0.78 14.78 2.82
CA VAL A 121 0.34 14.76 3.77
C VAL A 121 1.63 15.18 3.07
N ILE A 122 1.94 14.63 1.89
CA ILE A 122 3.12 15.01 1.10
C ILE A 122 3.07 16.48 0.69
N LYS A 123 1.93 16.97 0.23
CA LYS A 123 1.76 18.39 -0.11
C LYS A 123 1.94 19.31 1.09
N ASN A 124 1.44 18.93 2.25
CA ASN A 124 1.56 19.70 3.48
C ASN A 124 3.01 19.72 4.02
N SER A 125 3.81 18.69 3.76
CA SER A 125 5.21 18.63 4.18
C SER A 125 6.10 19.64 3.44
N GLY A 126 5.66 20.14 2.28
CA GLY A 126 6.46 21.04 1.43
C GLY A 126 7.70 20.40 0.80
N LEU A 127 7.89 19.09 0.99
CA LEU A 127 9.03 18.37 0.47
C LEU A 127 8.79 17.87 -0.97
N GLU A 128 9.87 17.76 -1.74
CA GLU A 128 9.85 16.96 -2.97
C GLU A 128 9.62 15.48 -2.63
N LEU A 129 8.96 14.77 -3.54
CA LEU A 129 8.60 13.35 -3.32
C LEU A 129 9.83 12.49 -2.97
N SER A 130 10.99 12.76 -3.58
CA SER A 130 12.23 12.02 -3.30
C SER A 130 12.66 12.15 -1.83
N LYS A 131 12.71 13.37 -1.32
CA LYS A 131 13.05 13.66 0.09
C LYS A 131 12.02 13.08 1.04
N TYR A 132 10.73 13.22 0.68
CA TYR A 132 9.66 12.64 1.47
C TYR A 132 9.77 11.11 1.56
N CYS A 133 9.92 10.43 0.42
CA CYS A 133 10.06 8.97 0.38
C CYS A 133 11.27 8.49 1.18
N THR A 134 12.43 9.15 1.05
CA THR A 134 13.64 8.77 1.79
C THR A 134 13.46 8.92 3.29
N ARG A 135 12.85 10.03 3.74
CA ARG A 135 12.62 10.27 5.17
C ARG A 135 11.57 9.32 5.74
N SER A 136 10.47 9.12 5.02
CA SER A 136 9.44 8.15 5.41
C SER A 136 10.00 6.74 5.44
N PHE A 137 10.83 6.34 4.48
CA PHE A 137 11.49 5.04 4.46
C PHE A 137 12.40 4.85 5.67
N LYS A 138 13.21 5.87 6.02
CA LYS A 138 14.04 5.85 7.24
C LYS A 138 13.21 5.57 8.49
N ASN A 139 12.11 6.30 8.64
CA ASN A 139 11.25 6.18 9.82
C ASN A 139 10.52 4.83 9.84
N LEU A 140 9.99 4.38 8.69
CA LEU A 140 9.33 3.08 8.54
C LEU A 140 10.29 1.92 8.79
N PHE A 141 11.54 2.00 8.30
CA PHE A 141 12.56 0.99 8.55
C PHE A 141 12.86 0.88 10.05
N GLY A 142 13.07 2.01 10.72
CA GLY A 142 13.26 2.03 12.17
C GLY A 142 12.07 1.46 12.94
N THR A 143 10.85 1.84 12.55
CA THR A 143 9.60 1.31 13.12
C THR A 143 9.50 -0.20 12.92
N GLY A 144 9.80 -0.71 11.72
CA GLY A 144 9.77 -2.14 11.41
C GLY A 144 10.76 -2.94 12.22
N VAL A 145 11.99 -2.44 12.40
CA VAL A 145 13.02 -3.10 13.24
C VAL A 145 12.57 -3.17 14.70
N ILE A 146 12.08 -2.05 15.27
CA ILE A 146 11.61 -2.02 16.65
C ILE A 146 10.42 -2.96 16.85
N TYR A 147 9.47 -2.94 15.91
CA TYR A 147 8.31 -3.86 15.94
C TYR A 147 8.75 -5.33 15.88
N GLY A 148 9.68 -5.67 14.99
CA GLY A 148 10.23 -7.02 14.89
C GLY A 148 10.86 -7.49 16.21
N ILE A 149 11.66 -6.64 16.86
CA ILE A 149 12.27 -6.95 18.16
C ILE A 149 11.20 -7.14 19.25
N LEU A 150 10.19 -6.26 19.28
CA LEU A 150 9.09 -6.35 20.26
C LEU A 150 8.30 -7.65 20.07
N VAL A 151 7.93 -8.02 18.85
CA VAL A 151 7.15 -9.23 18.55
C VAL A 151 7.97 -10.48 18.89
N VAL A 152 9.20 -10.58 18.41
CA VAL A 152 10.06 -11.76 18.66
C VAL A 152 10.36 -11.89 20.15
N GLY A 153 10.74 -10.80 20.81
CA GLY A 153 11.02 -10.80 22.25
C GLY A 153 9.80 -11.19 23.08
N PHE A 154 8.63 -10.64 22.71
CA PHE A 154 7.40 -10.97 23.41
C PHE A 154 6.97 -12.44 23.21
N ILE A 155 7.03 -12.96 21.97
CA ILE A 155 6.73 -14.38 21.68
C ILE A 155 7.65 -15.27 22.50
N LEU A 156 8.95 -14.98 22.54
CA LEU A 156 9.94 -15.76 23.30
C LEU A 156 9.59 -15.78 24.79
N ILE A 157 9.36 -14.61 25.40
CA ILE A 157 9.01 -14.50 26.83
C ILE A 157 7.73 -15.24 27.15
N MET A 158 6.67 -15.06 26.34
CA MET A 158 5.39 -15.72 26.56
C MET A 158 5.47 -17.23 26.36
N THR A 159 6.21 -17.70 25.36
CA THR A 159 6.42 -19.13 25.14
C THR A 159 7.14 -19.78 26.33
N ILE A 160 8.16 -19.14 26.85
CA ILE A 160 8.88 -19.58 28.07
C ILE A 160 7.90 -19.62 29.26
N ALA A 161 7.15 -18.52 29.47
CA ALA A 161 6.21 -18.43 30.58
C ALA A 161 5.11 -19.52 30.52
N ILE A 162 4.51 -19.73 29.36
CA ILE A 162 3.48 -20.77 29.16
C ILE A 162 4.08 -22.16 29.37
N SER A 163 5.26 -22.44 28.81
CA SER A 163 5.90 -23.75 28.93
C SER A 163 6.28 -24.11 30.36
N LEU A 164 6.70 -23.12 31.16
CA LEU A 164 7.16 -23.35 32.53
C LEU A 164 6.03 -23.25 33.58
N LEU A 165 5.10 -22.28 33.39
CA LEU A 165 4.13 -21.96 34.42
C LEU A 165 2.73 -22.61 34.16
N THR A 166 2.38 -22.86 32.92
CA THR A 166 1.07 -23.35 32.52
C THR A 166 1.15 -24.36 31.37
N PRO A 167 1.85 -25.50 31.54
CA PRO A 167 2.00 -26.48 30.47
C PRO A 167 0.62 -27.03 30.03
N GLY A 168 0.41 -27.06 28.69
CA GLY A 168 -0.84 -27.55 28.09
C GLY A 168 -1.96 -26.50 27.94
N LYS A 169 -1.72 -25.22 28.24
CA LYS A 169 -2.68 -24.13 27.94
C LYS A 169 -2.50 -23.53 26.54
N ASP A 170 -3.59 -22.99 26.01
CA ASP A 170 -3.66 -22.38 24.70
C ASP A 170 -2.74 -21.18 24.53
N TYR A 171 -2.27 -20.95 23.30
CA TYR A 171 -1.47 -19.79 22.92
C TYR A 171 -2.33 -18.51 22.68
N GLU A 172 -3.60 -18.53 23.08
CA GLU A 172 -4.52 -17.39 22.94
C GLU A 172 -3.95 -16.07 23.54
N PRO A 173 -3.33 -16.06 24.74
CA PRO A 173 -2.72 -14.84 25.29
C PRO A 173 -1.62 -14.26 24.40
N VAL A 174 -0.86 -15.10 23.69
CA VAL A 174 0.18 -14.68 22.75
C VAL A 174 -0.43 -13.95 21.55
N MET A 175 -1.50 -14.50 20.97
CA MET A 175 -2.22 -13.87 19.87
C MET A 175 -2.83 -12.53 20.28
N ARG A 176 -3.47 -12.46 21.44
CA ARG A 176 -4.06 -11.22 21.99
C ARG A 176 -3.03 -10.13 22.16
N ALA A 177 -1.88 -10.47 22.70
CA ALA A 177 -0.79 -9.50 22.88
C ALA A 177 -0.18 -9.05 21.54
N GLN A 178 -0.07 -9.94 20.55
CA GLN A 178 0.36 -9.54 19.20
C GLN A 178 -0.61 -8.54 18.56
N ILE A 179 -1.93 -8.74 18.71
CA ILE A 179 -2.94 -7.77 18.26
C ILE A 179 -2.75 -6.43 18.96
N ALA A 180 -2.51 -6.45 20.28
CA ALA A 180 -2.25 -5.23 21.04
C ALA A 180 -0.97 -4.51 20.55
N ILE A 181 0.13 -5.23 20.39
CA ILE A 181 1.40 -4.65 19.88
C ILE A 181 1.22 -4.11 18.46
N PHE A 182 0.54 -4.84 17.58
CA PHE A 182 0.24 -4.40 16.23
C PHE A 182 -0.56 -3.09 16.23
N GLY A 183 -1.69 -3.06 16.92
CA GLY A 183 -2.62 -1.93 16.86
C GLY A 183 -2.21 -0.73 17.71
N LEU A 184 -1.58 -0.94 18.89
CA LEU A 184 -1.15 0.17 19.74
C LEU A 184 0.25 0.72 19.40
N PHE A 185 1.08 -0.07 18.75
CA PHE A 185 2.43 0.35 18.39
C PHE A 185 2.63 0.47 16.88
N LEU A 186 2.49 -0.64 16.10
CA LEU A 186 2.88 -0.62 14.69
C LEU A 186 2.03 0.35 13.86
N VAL A 187 0.70 0.32 14.00
CA VAL A 187 -0.19 1.17 13.20
C VAL A 187 0.04 2.66 13.49
N PRO A 188 0.01 3.16 14.75
CA PRO A 188 0.32 4.55 15.04
C PRO A 188 1.75 4.96 14.68
N ALA A 189 2.75 4.10 14.90
CA ALA A 189 4.14 4.38 14.55
C ALA A 189 4.36 4.44 13.03
N THR A 190 3.65 3.62 12.26
CA THR A 190 3.66 3.69 10.79
C THR A 190 3.03 5.00 10.31
N LEU A 191 1.88 5.40 10.85
CA LEU A 191 1.25 6.68 10.53
C LEU A 191 2.15 7.87 10.91
N LEU A 192 2.78 7.83 12.09
CA LEU A 192 3.78 8.81 12.49
C LEU A 192 4.95 8.86 11.50
N SER A 193 5.44 7.71 11.04
CA SER A 193 6.57 7.61 10.12
C SER A 193 6.30 8.24 8.75
N ILE A 194 5.07 8.20 8.28
CA ILE A 194 4.66 8.83 7.01
C ILE A 194 4.20 10.29 7.19
N THR A 195 3.75 10.70 8.37
CA THR A 195 3.25 12.06 8.60
C THR A 195 4.32 13.01 9.14
N ASN A 196 5.28 12.50 9.89
CA ASN A 196 6.39 13.27 10.43
C ASN A 196 7.68 12.95 9.66
N THR A 197 8.00 13.80 8.68
CA THR A 197 9.20 13.69 7.84
C THR A 197 10.28 14.71 8.24
N GLU A 198 10.33 15.10 9.50
CA GLU A 198 11.38 15.99 10.02
C GLU A 198 12.74 15.28 10.12
N GLY A 199 13.80 16.08 10.06
CA GLY A 199 15.18 15.62 10.14
C GLY A 199 15.81 15.25 8.78
N GLU A 200 17.13 15.08 8.81
CA GLU A 200 17.89 14.68 7.62
C GLU A 200 17.90 13.17 7.43
N SER A 201 18.14 12.75 6.19
CA SER A 201 18.41 11.34 5.89
C SER A 201 19.70 10.88 6.56
N SER A 202 19.72 9.68 7.13
CA SER A 202 20.93 9.16 7.77
C SER A 202 21.86 8.53 6.74
N LYS A 203 23.19 8.59 6.98
CA LYS A 203 24.19 7.89 6.16
C LYS A 203 23.91 6.38 6.05
N PHE A 204 23.35 5.77 7.08
CA PHE A 204 22.95 4.37 7.07
C PHE A 204 21.85 4.10 6.03
N ILE A 205 20.81 4.92 5.99
CA ILE A 205 19.72 4.77 5.00
C ILE A 205 20.23 5.04 3.58
N GLU A 206 21.11 6.02 3.39
CA GLU A 206 21.80 6.24 2.11
C GLU A 206 22.55 4.98 1.67
N ALA A 207 23.27 4.34 2.58
CA ALA A 207 23.98 3.08 2.31
C ALA A 207 22.99 1.94 1.97
N VAL A 208 21.91 1.77 2.72
CA VAL A 208 20.88 0.75 2.44
C VAL A 208 20.26 0.95 1.05
N ILE A 209 19.90 2.18 0.70
CA ILE A 209 19.33 2.48 -0.61
C ILE A 209 20.36 2.21 -1.71
N SER A 210 21.60 2.71 -1.56
CA SER A 210 22.61 2.69 -2.62
C SER A 210 23.27 1.32 -2.80
N PHE A 211 23.49 0.56 -1.73
CA PHE A 211 24.26 -0.69 -1.75
C PHE A 211 23.43 -1.95 -1.57
N VAL A 212 22.15 -1.83 -1.17
CA VAL A 212 21.26 -2.98 -1.00
C VAL A 212 20.08 -2.90 -1.95
N LEU A 213 19.20 -1.91 -1.80
CA LEU A 213 17.96 -1.87 -2.56
C LEU A 213 18.19 -1.66 -4.06
N LEU A 214 19.12 -0.79 -4.41
CA LEU A 214 19.43 -0.43 -5.78
C LEU A 214 20.06 -1.60 -6.56
N PRO A 215 21.12 -2.31 -6.07
CA PRO A 215 21.63 -3.49 -6.73
C PRO A 215 20.63 -4.64 -6.83
N LEU A 216 19.81 -4.87 -5.79
CA LEU A 216 18.76 -5.89 -5.84
C LEU A 216 17.71 -5.59 -6.92
N THR A 217 17.30 -4.33 -7.02
CA THR A 217 16.35 -3.89 -8.06
C THR A 217 16.95 -4.03 -9.46
N ALA A 218 18.23 -3.64 -9.63
CA ALA A 218 18.95 -3.82 -10.89
C ALA A 218 19.08 -5.29 -11.28
N LEU A 219 19.46 -6.16 -10.33
CA LEU A 219 19.58 -7.60 -10.56
C LEU A 219 18.24 -8.22 -10.96
N ALA A 220 17.16 -7.90 -10.25
CA ALA A 220 15.83 -8.37 -10.60
C ALA A 220 15.40 -7.91 -12.01
N THR A 221 15.72 -6.67 -12.36
CA THR A 221 15.46 -6.13 -13.71
C THR A 221 16.25 -6.90 -14.77
N ILE A 222 17.54 -7.17 -14.55
CA ILE A 222 18.39 -7.95 -15.46
C ILE A 222 17.84 -9.37 -15.66
N ILE A 223 17.39 -10.04 -14.59
CA ILE A 223 16.80 -11.39 -14.69
C ILE A 223 15.59 -11.38 -15.61
N ILE A 224 14.70 -10.37 -15.52
CA ILE A 224 13.54 -10.26 -16.40
C ILE A 224 13.96 -9.97 -17.84
N TYR A 225 15.02 -9.18 -18.06
CA TYR A 225 15.57 -8.97 -19.40
C TYR A 225 16.11 -10.27 -20.03
N ILE A 226 16.85 -11.07 -19.25
CA ILE A 226 17.33 -12.40 -19.70
C ILE A 226 16.13 -13.27 -20.09
N TYR A 227 15.08 -13.29 -19.29
CA TYR A 227 13.86 -14.01 -19.61
C TYR A 227 13.18 -13.47 -20.89
N MET A 228 13.11 -12.16 -21.07
CA MET A 228 12.58 -11.52 -22.27
C MET A 228 13.36 -11.93 -23.53
N LEU A 229 14.70 -11.90 -23.46
CA LEU A 229 15.55 -12.36 -24.57
C LEU A 229 15.36 -13.84 -24.89
N LYS A 230 15.19 -14.69 -23.87
CA LYS A 230 14.88 -16.12 -24.05
C LYS A 230 13.54 -16.29 -24.80
N ILE A 231 12.49 -15.59 -24.42
CA ILE A 231 11.17 -15.66 -25.09
C ILE A 231 11.27 -15.22 -26.54
N LEU A 232 11.98 -14.13 -26.82
CA LEU A 232 12.16 -13.60 -28.17
C LEU A 232 12.95 -14.59 -29.05
N ALA A 233 14.04 -15.16 -28.50
CA ALA A 233 14.86 -16.13 -29.24
C ALA A 233 14.11 -17.43 -29.56
N LEU A 234 13.30 -17.94 -28.63
CA LEU A 234 12.55 -19.18 -28.78
C LEU A 234 11.17 -18.96 -29.39
N ARG A 235 10.77 -17.72 -29.68
CA ARG A 235 9.44 -17.34 -30.21
C ARG A 235 8.29 -17.92 -29.39
N GLN A 236 8.46 -17.96 -28.07
CA GLN A 236 7.48 -18.53 -27.14
C GLN A 236 6.52 -17.44 -26.63
N ILE A 237 5.29 -17.86 -26.30
CA ILE A 237 4.36 -16.98 -25.58
C ILE A 237 4.81 -16.85 -24.14
N PRO A 238 4.87 -15.63 -23.57
CA PRO A 238 5.27 -15.43 -22.19
C PRO A 238 4.41 -16.21 -21.20
N GLN A 239 5.01 -16.62 -20.08
CA GLN A 239 4.25 -17.23 -18.99
C GLN A 239 3.16 -16.30 -18.47
N ASN A 240 2.01 -16.86 -18.06
CA ASN A 240 0.84 -16.11 -17.60
C ASN A 240 1.14 -15.20 -16.37
N SER A 241 2.18 -15.50 -15.62
CA SER A 241 2.57 -14.74 -14.42
C SER A 241 3.49 -13.56 -14.69
N ILE A 242 4.12 -13.45 -15.87
CA ILE A 242 5.19 -12.47 -16.12
C ILE A 242 4.73 -11.02 -15.94
N TYR A 243 3.51 -10.68 -16.38
CA TYR A 243 2.98 -9.34 -16.21
C TYR A 243 2.80 -8.97 -14.72
N LYS A 244 2.44 -9.96 -13.86
CA LYS A 244 2.35 -9.76 -12.41
C LYS A 244 3.71 -9.57 -11.78
N ILE A 245 4.72 -10.32 -12.25
CA ILE A 245 6.10 -10.23 -11.76
C ILE A 245 6.68 -8.85 -12.08
N ILE A 246 6.48 -8.36 -13.32
CA ILE A 246 6.96 -7.04 -13.72
C ILE A 246 6.21 -5.95 -12.93
N ALA A 247 4.90 -6.06 -12.77
CA ALA A 247 4.12 -5.14 -11.92
C ALA A 247 4.64 -5.12 -10.47
N GLY A 248 4.89 -6.29 -9.87
CA GLY A 248 5.49 -6.41 -8.54
C GLY A 248 6.88 -5.78 -8.46
N LEU A 249 7.71 -5.99 -9.49
CA LEU A 249 9.02 -5.32 -9.57
C LEU A 249 8.85 -3.79 -9.63
N PHE A 250 7.89 -3.27 -10.41
CA PHE A 250 7.65 -1.83 -10.51
C PHE A 250 7.23 -1.23 -9.16
N VAL A 251 6.35 -1.90 -8.40
CA VAL A 251 5.92 -1.46 -7.07
C VAL A 251 7.11 -1.27 -6.11
N VAL A 252 8.13 -2.12 -6.20
CA VAL A 252 9.35 -2.02 -5.40
C VAL A 252 10.35 -1.03 -6.01
N ALA A 253 10.56 -1.11 -7.32
CA ALA A 253 11.55 -0.31 -8.03
C ALA A 253 11.20 1.18 -8.07
N PHE A 254 9.93 1.52 -8.21
CA PHE A 254 9.48 2.91 -8.32
C PHE A 254 9.83 3.76 -7.08
N PRO A 255 9.51 3.35 -5.82
CA PRO A 255 9.98 4.07 -4.65
C PRO A 255 11.50 4.13 -4.53
N VAL A 256 12.21 3.02 -4.81
CA VAL A 256 13.68 2.98 -4.75
C VAL A 256 14.27 3.99 -5.72
N TRP A 257 13.84 3.97 -6.96
CA TRP A 257 14.29 4.92 -7.98
C TRP A 257 13.94 6.38 -7.60
N VAL A 258 12.73 6.65 -7.07
CA VAL A 258 12.37 8.00 -6.59
C VAL A 258 13.32 8.47 -5.48
N MET A 259 13.67 7.61 -4.54
CA MET A 259 14.61 7.93 -3.46
C MET A 259 16.03 8.22 -3.97
N THR A 260 16.48 7.60 -5.07
CA THR A 260 17.81 7.85 -5.65
C THR A 260 18.01 9.28 -6.09
N TYR A 261 16.94 10.02 -6.42
CA TYR A 261 17.06 11.42 -6.82
C TYR A 261 17.66 12.33 -5.73
N GLU A 262 17.57 11.95 -4.45
CA GLU A 262 18.18 12.70 -3.36
C GLU A 262 19.71 12.51 -3.31
N TYR A 263 20.21 11.34 -3.74
CA TYR A 263 21.61 10.96 -3.60
C TYR A 263 22.41 10.98 -4.92
N LYS A 264 21.80 11.32 -6.04
CA LYS A 264 22.43 11.24 -7.36
C LYS A 264 23.72 12.06 -7.52
N GLN A 265 23.86 13.18 -6.78
CA GLN A 265 25.07 14.01 -6.83
C GLN A 265 26.23 13.44 -6.00
N LYS A 266 25.95 12.51 -5.11
CA LYS A 266 26.93 11.94 -4.16
C LYS A 266 27.62 10.69 -4.67
N ASN A 267 26.97 9.94 -5.58
CA ASN A 267 27.44 8.65 -6.06
C ASN A 267 27.10 8.47 -7.54
N LYS A 268 28.16 8.27 -8.38
CA LYS A 268 28.02 8.08 -9.83
C LYS A 268 27.13 6.87 -10.19
N PHE A 269 27.18 5.79 -9.41
CA PHE A 269 26.33 4.62 -9.62
C PHE A 269 24.84 4.96 -9.43
N VAL A 270 24.52 5.71 -8.36
CA VAL A 270 23.16 6.19 -8.10
C VAL A 270 22.68 7.13 -9.19
N GLU A 271 23.56 8.00 -9.69
CA GLU A 271 23.23 8.90 -10.79
C GLU A 271 22.86 8.14 -12.07
N VAL A 272 23.71 7.17 -12.47
CA VAL A 272 23.51 6.34 -13.65
C VAL A 272 22.20 5.56 -13.53
N PHE A 273 21.98 4.91 -12.39
CA PHE A 273 20.76 4.17 -12.13
C PHE A 273 19.50 5.05 -12.22
N SER A 274 19.52 6.23 -11.60
CA SER A 274 18.40 7.16 -11.63
C SER A 274 17.99 7.62 -13.04
N LYS A 275 18.93 7.62 -13.98
CA LYS A 275 18.69 7.96 -15.39
C LYS A 275 18.24 6.75 -16.22
N ILE A 276 18.82 5.58 -15.97
CA ILE A 276 18.58 4.38 -16.77
C ILE A 276 17.26 3.72 -16.39
N MET A 277 16.91 3.71 -15.11
CA MET A 277 15.78 2.92 -14.62
C MET A 277 14.43 3.24 -15.29
N PRO A 278 14.02 4.52 -15.48
CA PRO A 278 12.79 4.83 -16.21
C PRO A 278 12.78 4.27 -17.63
N ILE A 279 13.93 4.35 -18.32
CA ILE A 279 14.08 3.88 -19.71
C ILE A 279 14.07 2.34 -19.73
N ALA A 280 14.72 1.71 -18.77
CA ALA A 280 14.76 0.25 -18.64
C ALA A 280 13.38 -0.38 -18.39
N PHE A 281 12.42 0.34 -17.83
CA PHE A 281 11.06 -0.17 -17.70
C PHE A 281 10.25 -0.15 -18.99
N ILE A 282 10.61 0.65 -20.00
CA ILE A 282 9.84 0.76 -21.26
C ILE A 282 9.73 -0.59 -21.97
N PRO A 283 10.83 -1.35 -22.25
CA PRO A 283 10.72 -2.69 -22.84
C PRO A 283 9.98 -3.70 -21.96
N LEU A 284 10.08 -3.58 -20.63
CA LEU A 284 9.38 -4.45 -19.70
C LEU A 284 7.86 -4.20 -19.75
N ILE A 285 7.42 -2.96 -19.89
CA ILE A 285 6.02 -2.62 -20.14
C ILE A 285 5.57 -3.19 -21.48
N GLY A 286 6.39 -3.13 -22.51
CA GLY A 286 6.11 -3.80 -23.79
C GLY A 286 5.85 -5.30 -23.63
N LEU A 287 6.68 -5.97 -22.81
CA LEU A 287 6.50 -7.38 -22.49
C LEU A 287 5.21 -7.63 -21.66
N GLN A 288 4.85 -6.73 -20.75
CA GLN A 288 3.57 -6.83 -20.01
C GLN A 288 2.37 -6.70 -20.94
N VAL A 289 2.38 -5.69 -21.82
CA VAL A 289 1.31 -5.47 -22.81
C VAL A 289 1.15 -6.69 -23.70
N TYR A 290 2.27 -7.23 -24.21
CA TYR A 290 2.24 -8.46 -25.05
C TYR A 290 1.68 -9.65 -24.27
N SER A 291 2.15 -9.88 -23.05
CA SER A 291 1.70 -11.00 -22.22
C SER A 291 0.21 -10.91 -21.86
N ILE A 292 -0.27 -9.73 -21.45
CA ILE A 292 -1.70 -9.52 -21.15
C ILE A 292 -2.53 -9.61 -22.42
N GLY A 293 -2.08 -8.99 -23.51
CA GLY A 293 -2.80 -9.00 -24.80
C GLY A 293 -3.03 -10.40 -25.32
N ALA A 294 -1.98 -11.24 -25.34
CA ALA A 294 -2.09 -12.66 -25.73
C ALA A 294 -3.14 -13.39 -24.87
N ARG A 295 -3.13 -13.18 -23.55
CA ARG A 295 -4.08 -13.85 -22.63
C ARG A 295 -5.52 -13.32 -22.73
N ILE A 296 -5.69 -12.04 -23.05
CA ILE A 296 -7.02 -11.47 -23.31
C ILE A 296 -7.56 -12.04 -24.63
N GLY A 297 -6.73 -12.19 -25.64
CA GLY A 297 -7.12 -12.84 -26.91
C GLY A 297 -7.59 -14.28 -26.71
N GLU A 298 -6.80 -15.09 -25.98
CA GLU A 298 -7.12 -16.50 -25.73
C GLU A 298 -8.34 -16.70 -24.83
N ASN A 299 -8.39 -16.02 -23.69
CA ASN A 299 -9.32 -16.35 -22.59
C ASN A 299 -10.20 -15.17 -22.16
N GLY A 300 -10.20 -14.07 -22.89
CA GLY A 300 -10.97 -12.87 -22.57
C GLY A 300 -10.44 -12.07 -21.37
N ILE A 301 -11.18 -11.03 -21.01
CA ILE A 301 -10.87 -10.15 -19.90
C ILE A 301 -11.35 -10.79 -18.59
N THR A 302 -10.44 -10.92 -17.63
CA THR A 302 -10.76 -11.30 -16.25
C THR A 302 -10.48 -10.11 -15.31
N PRO A 303 -11.04 -10.06 -14.08
CA PRO A 303 -10.78 -8.97 -13.13
C PRO A 303 -9.28 -8.71 -12.93
N VAL A 304 -8.48 -9.77 -12.83
CA VAL A 304 -7.02 -9.65 -12.62
C VAL A 304 -6.31 -9.08 -13.84
N ARG A 305 -6.73 -9.43 -15.06
CA ARG A 305 -6.17 -8.87 -16.30
C ARG A 305 -6.56 -7.41 -16.47
N TYR A 306 -7.82 -7.08 -16.16
CA TYR A 306 -8.28 -5.69 -16.15
C TYR A 306 -7.42 -4.83 -15.19
N MET A 307 -7.20 -5.28 -13.95
CA MET A 307 -6.31 -4.60 -13.01
C MET A 307 -4.87 -4.49 -13.54
N GLY A 308 -4.38 -5.53 -14.23
CA GLY A 308 -3.07 -5.48 -14.88
C GLY A 308 -2.98 -4.40 -15.96
N VAL A 309 -4.02 -4.23 -16.79
CA VAL A 309 -4.08 -3.15 -17.80
C VAL A 309 -4.08 -1.77 -17.12
N MET A 310 -4.88 -1.59 -16.06
CA MET A 310 -4.92 -0.32 -15.31
C MET A 310 -3.58 -0.03 -14.64
N PHE A 311 -2.88 -1.07 -14.17
CA PHE A 311 -1.55 -0.91 -13.59
C PHE A 311 -0.51 -0.52 -14.64
N ILE A 312 -0.56 -1.09 -15.85
CA ILE A 312 0.29 -0.70 -17.00
C ILE A 312 0.08 0.78 -17.34
N ILE A 313 -1.17 1.25 -17.35
CA ILE A 313 -1.48 2.68 -17.56
C ILE A 313 -0.82 3.54 -16.48
N PHE A 314 -0.88 3.10 -15.22
CA PHE A 314 -0.20 3.77 -14.12
C PHE A 314 1.32 3.82 -14.32
N GLU A 315 1.95 2.70 -14.69
CA GLU A 315 3.39 2.60 -14.95
C GLU A 315 3.84 3.57 -16.05
N ILE A 316 3.11 3.60 -17.17
CA ILE A 316 3.39 4.51 -18.28
C ILE A 316 3.34 5.97 -17.82
N ILE A 317 2.28 6.36 -17.09
CA ILE A 317 2.13 7.73 -16.61
C ILE A 317 3.24 8.07 -15.60
N ALA A 318 3.58 7.17 -14.69
CA ALA A 318 4.64 7.37 -13.71
C ALA A 318 6.02 7.55 -14.38
N ILE A 319 6.32 6.76 -15.42
CA ILE A 319 7.54 6.89 -16.22
C ILE A 319 7.57 8.23 -16.97
N VAL A 320 6.49 8.60 -17.64
CA VAL A 320 6.40 9.87 -18.37
C VAL A 320 6.61 11.04 -17.41
N LEU A 321 5.96 11.05 -16.25
CA LEU A 321 6.18 12.09 -15.23
C LEU A 321 7.61 12.16 -14.75
N SER A 322 8.33 11.05 -14.74
CA SER A 322 9.73 10.98 -14.32
C SER A 322 10.70 11.47 -15.40
N ILE A 323 10.46 11.12 -16.68
CA ILE A 323 11.33 11.49 -17.82
C ILE A 323 11.19 12.97 -18.14
N VAL A 324 9.98 13.52 -18.11
CA VAL A 324 9.70 14.95 -18.42
C VAL A 324 10.34 15.91 -17.41
N ASN A 325 11.13 15.38 -16.46
CA ASN A 325 11.95 16.13 -15.49
C ASN A 325 11.18 17.13 -14.62
N LYS A 326 9.87 16.98 -14.55
CA LYS A 326 9.03 17.78 -13.67
C LYS A 326 8.79 17.05 -12.34
N ARG A 327 9.89 16.81 -11.58
CA ARG A 327 9.86 16.12 -10.26
C ARG A 327 8.78 16.67 -9.33
N LYS A 328 8.49 17.95 -9.44
CA LYS A 328 7.40 18.63 -8.72
C LYS A 328 6.04 17.94 -8.94
N TYR A 329 5.82 17.35 -10.12
CA TYR A 329 4.57 16.70 -10.48
C TYR A 329 4.54 15.20 -10.19
N LEU A 330 5.67 14.61 -9.80
CA LEU A 330 5.73 13.17 -9.52
C LEU A 330 4.82 12.77 -8.35
N THR A 331 4.57 13.67 -7.41
CA THR A 331 3.59 13.45 -6.34
C THR A 331 2.17 13.21 -6.89
N ASN A 332 1.85 13.73 -8.09
CA ASN A 332 0.55 13.53 -8.72
C ASN A 332 0.35 12.07 -9.18
N ALA A 333 1.40 11.24 -9.25
CA ALA A 333 1.27 9.81 -9.49
C ALA A 333 0.34 9.13 -8.46
N LEU A 334 0.31 9.63 -7.22
CA LEU A 334 -0.63 9.14 -6.21
C LEU A 334 -2.10 9.42 -6.57
N LEU A 335 -2.38 10.59 -7.13
CA LEU A 335 -3.73 10.92 -7.62
C LEU A 335 -4.11 10.07 -8.83
N VAL A 336 -3.17 9.83 -9.74
CA VAL A 336 -3.38 8.93 -10.88
C VAL A 336 -3.70 7.52 -10.37
N ALA A 337 -2.93 7.01 -9.43
CA ALA A 337 -3.19 5.70 -8.80
C ALA A 337 -4.58 5.66 -8.14
N ALA A 338 -4.96 6.73 -7.42
CA ALA A 338 -6.28 6.83 -6.80
C ALA A 338 -7.42 6.83 -7.84
N VAL A 339 -7.29 7.59 -8.93
CA VAL A 339 -8.28 7.64 -10.01
C VAL A 339 -8.40 6.28 -10.70
N LEU A 340 -7.29 5.66 -11.09
CA LEU A 340 -7.30 4.33 -11.73
C LEU A 340 -7.88 3.26 -10.80
N MET A 341 -7.57 3.31 -9.51
CA MET A 341 -8.15 2.42 -8.51
C MET A 341 -9.66 2.65 -8.37
N ALA A 342 -10.13 3.91 -8.33
CA ALA A 342 -11.56 4.23 -8.27
C ALA A 342 -12.30 3.72 -9.51
N ILE A 343 -11.75 3.91 -10.71
CA ILE A 343 -12.30 3.38 -11.96
C ILE A 343 -12.39 1.85 -11.89
N SER A 344 -11.33 1.20 -11.43
CA SER A 344 -11.24 -0.26 -11.44
C SER A 344 -12.15 -0.94 -10.42
N THR A 345 -12.46 -0.27 -9.31
CA THR A 345 -13.12 -0.94 -8.16
C THR A 345 -14.46 -0.34 -7.78
N ILE A 346 -14.63 0.98 -7.90
CA ILE A 346 -15.80 1.69 -7.35
C ILE A 346 -16.82 2.04 -8.43
N LEU A 347 -16.35 2.57 -9.57
CA LEU A 347 -17.27 3.08 -10.59
C LEU A 347 -18.10 1.95 -11.19
N PRO A 348 -19.45 2.12 -11.30
CA PRO A 348 -20.29 1.15 -11.96
C PRO A 348 -19.97 1.12 -13.45
N VAL A 349 -20.33 0.03 -14.14
CA VAL A 349 -20.18 -0.20 -15.58
C VAL A 349 -18.72 -0.40 -16.04
N VAL A 350 -17.77 0.36 -15.54
CA VAL A 350 -16.36 0.33 -15.99
C VAL A 350 -15.42 -0.36 -15.00
N ASN A 351 -15.93 -0.90 -13.90
CA ASN A 351 -15.09 -1.64 -12.95
C ASN A 351 -14.70 -3.03 -13.47
N MET A 352 -13.72 -3.63 -12.81
CA MET A 352 -13.12 -4.89 -13.23
C MET A 352 -14.10 -6.07 -13.29
N GLU A 353 -15.17 -6.10 -12.48
CA GLU A 353 -16.16 -7.17 -12.49
C GLU A 353 -17.13 -6.99 -13.67
N GLU A 354 -17.69 -5.79 -13.85
CA GLU A 354 -18.65 -5.50 -14.92
C GLU A 354 -18.02 -5.71 -16.29
N ILE A 355 -16.82 -5.17 -16.52
CA ILE A 355 -16.10 -5.36 -17.79
C ILE A 355 -15.77 -6.85 -18.04
N SER A 356 -15.36 -7.56 -16.99
CA SER A 356 -15.07 -9.00 -17.09
C SER A 356 -16.34 -9.79 -17.43
N ASN A 357 -17.42 -9.56 -16.70
CA ASN A 357 -18.70 -10.25 -16.91
C ASN A 357 -19.26 -9.98 -18.31
N TYR A 358 -19.25 -8.73 -18.75
CA TYR A 358 -19.68 -8.37 -20.10
C TYR A 358 -18.86 -9.08 -21.18
N ASN A 359 -17.52 -9.08 -21.04
CA ASN A 359 -16.63 -9.73 -22.00
C ASN A 359 -16.84 -11.25 -22.03
N GLN A 360 -16.92 -11.90 -20.88
CA GLN A 360 -17.12 -13.35 -20.79
C GLN A 360 -18.50 -13.77 -21.33
N ALA A 361 -19.56 -13.02 -21.01
CA ALA A 361 -20.89 -13.26 -21.54
C ALA A 361 -20.95 -13.11 -23.07
N SER A 362 -20.28 -12.08 -23.63
CA SER A 362 -20.20 -11.89 -25.10
C SER A 362 -19.47 -13.06 -25.79
N ARG A 363 -18.36 -13.52 -25.20
CA ARG A 363 -17.60 -14.68 -25.74
C ARG A 363 -18.44 -15.96 -25.72
N LEU A 364 -19.16 -16.21 -24.62
CA LEU A 364 -20.05 -17.37 -24.52
C LEU A 364 -21.13 -17.35 -25.59
N LYS A 365 -21.77 -16.18 -25.79
CA LYS A 365 -22.80 -15.99 -26.81
C LYS A 365 -22.27 -16.24 -28.24
N ASN A 366 -21.04 -15.81 -28.53
CA ASN A 366 -20.43 -16.03 -29.85
C ASN A 366 -20.09 -17.53 -30.06
N ALA A 367 -19.50 -18.18 -29.04
CA ALA A 367 -19.23 -19.63 -29.11
C ALA A 367 -20.50 -20.48 -29.31
N TRP A 368 -21.62 -20.08 -28.71
CA TRP A 368 -22.91 -20.73 -28.91
C TRP A 368 -23.40 -20.61 -30.35
N ARG A 369 -23.30 -19.41 -30.93
CA ARG A 369 -23.69 -19.17 -32.32
C ARG A 369 -22.84 -19.93 -33.35
N GLU A 370 -21.54 -20.10 -33.07
CA GLU A 370 -20.60 -20.86 -33.90
C GLU A 370 -20.81 -22.36 -33.77
N GLY A 371 -21.35 -22.85 -32.64
CA GLY A 371 -21.69 -24.27 -32.44
C GLY A 371 -23.05 -24.69 -33.02
N GLU A 372 -23.92 -23.72 -33.37
CA GLU A 372 -25.22 -23.96 -34.02
C GLU A 372 -25.14 -23.84 -35.57
N SER A 373 -24.00 -23.40 -36.13
CA SER A 373 -23.73 -23.28 -37.56
C SER A 373 -22.92 -24.48 -38.06
#